data_6b38f62a1b99e70a14c5d799eb749c48
#
_entry.id   6b38f62a1b99e70a14c5d799eb749c48
#
_cell.length_a   1.000
_cell.length_b   1.000
_cell.length_c   1.000
_cell.angle_alpha   90.00
_cell.angle_beta   90.00
_cell.angle_gamma   90.00
#
_symmetry.space_group_name_H-M   'P 1'
#
loop_
_entity.id
_entity.type
_entity.pdbx_description
1 polymer ?
#
loop_
_entity_poly.entity_id
_entity_poly.type
_entity_poly.pdbx_seq_one_letter_code
_entity_poly.pdbx_strand_id
1 'polypeptide(L)'
;MYDPKSLKADEFIDHQEILDTLQYAEEHKHDVALIDSILEKARPQKTATGYHCAGLTHREASVLLACDIPEKVEEMYRLAEEIKLAFYGNRIVIFAPLYLSNYCVNGCVYCPYHQKNKHIPRKKLTQEEVEKEVIALQYMGHKRL
;
A
#
# COMPACT_ATOMS: atom_id res chain seq x y z
N MET A 1 3.12 22.54 -12.95
CA MET A 1 2.06 21.80 -13.70
C MET A 1 2.33 20.32 -13.44
N TYR A 2 1.35 19.56 -12.96
CA TYR A 2 1.51 18.14 -12.67
C TYR A 2 1.84 17.33 -13.92
N ASP A 3 2.98 16.63 -13.91
CA ASP A 3 3.42 15.73 -14.98
C ASP A 3 3.89 14.39 -14.38
N PRO A 4 3.06 13.32 -14.41
CA PRO A 4 3.39 12.03 -13.83
C PRO A 4 4.54 11.30 -14.55
N LYS A 5 5.00 11.81 -15.69
CA LYS A 5 6.13 11.24 -16.46
C LYS A 5 7.44 11.99 -16.23
N SER A 6 7.41 13.10 -15.51
CA SER A 6 8.62 13.87 -15.19
C SER A 6 9.51 13.09 -14.22
N LEU A 7 10.81 13.34 -14.31
CA LEU A 7 11.82 12.84 -13.36
C LEU A 7 12.10 13.84 -12.22
N LYS A 8 11.45 14.99 -12.22
CA LYS A 8 11.58 16.01 -11.19
C LYS A 8 10.42 15.91 -10.20
N ALA A 9 10.75 15.76 -8.93
CA ALA A 9 9.77 15.54 -7.87
C ALA A 9 8.71 16.64 -7.78
N ASP A 10 9.11 17.89 -7.92
CA ASP A 10 8.24 19.08 -7.89
C ASP A 10 7.27 19.19 -9.08
N GLU A 11 7.43 18.38 -10.11
CA GLU A 11 6.53 18.31 -11.25
C GLU A 11 5.48 17.19 -11.15
N PHE A 12 5.75 16.12 -10.37
CA PHE A 12 4.82 15.00 -10.16
C PHE A 12 4.36 14.83 -8.71
N ILE A 13 4.93 15.57 -7.76
CA ILE A 13 4.44 15.65 -6.37
C ILE A 13 3.90 17.06 -6.14
N ASP A 14 2.59 17.17 -6.00
CA ASP A 14 1.95 18.42 -5.62
C ASP A 14 1.99 18.59 -4.10
N HIS A 15 2.99 19.34 -3.63
CA HIS A 15 3.18 19.58 -2.20
C HIS A 15 2.02 20.36 -1.57
N GLN A 16 1.42 21.30 -2.32
CA GLN A 16 0.29 22.07 -1.80
C GLN A 16 -0.94 21.20 -1.62
N GLU A 17 -1.26 20.31 -2.59
CA GLU A 17 -2.36 19.36 -2.45
C GLU A 17 -2.16 18.41 -1.27
N ILE A 18 -0.91 18.03 -0.95
CA ILE A 18 -0.62 17.23 0.25
C ILE A 18 -0.98 18.01 1.51
N LEU A 19 -0.55 19.28 1.62
CA LEU A 19 -0.85 20.12 2.79
C LEU A 19 -2.34 20.37 2.93
N ASP A 20 -3.02 20.70 1.84
CA ASP A 20 -4.47 20.93 1.81
C ASP A 20 -5.26 19.68 2.19
N THR A 21 -4.80 18.51 1.75
CA THR A 21 -5.39 17.20 2.10
C THR A 21 -5.22 16.89 3.58
N LEU A 22 -4.05 17.15 4.16
CA LEU A 22 -3.80 16.97 5.59
C LEU A 22 -4.64 17.94 6.44
N GLN A 23 -4.74 19.19 6.03
CA GLN A 23 -5.59 20.16 6.70
C GLN A 23 -7.07 19.76 6.64
N TYR A 24 -7.56 19.37 5.46
CA TYR A 24 -8.91 18.86 5.28
C TYR A 24 -9.21 17.67 6.19
N ALA A 25 -8.27 16.74 6.32
CA ALA A 25 -8.40 15.59 7.20
C ALA A 25 -8.56 16.01 8.66
N GLU A 26 -7.73 16.95 9.14
CA GLU A 26 -7.80 17.46 10.52
C GLU A 26 -9.12 18.17 10.82
N GLU A 27 -9.64 18.94 9.88
CA GLU A 27 -10.93 19.64 10.00
C GLU A 27 -12.14 18.69 10.03
N HIS A 28 -12.04 17.52 9.37
CA HIS A 28 -13.16 16.60 9.15
C HIS A 28 -13.03 15.25 9.86
N LYS A 29 -11.97 14.98 10.59
CA LYS A 29 -11.72 13.70 11.27
C LYS A 29 -12.81 13.26 12.26
N HIS A 30 -13.63 14.19 12.72
CA HIS A 30 -14.77 13.93 13.61
C HIS A 30 -16.13 14.17 12.94
N ASP A 31 -16.18 14.46 11.65
CA ASP A 31 -17.41 14.57 10.89
C ASP A 31 -18.01 13.19 10.62
N VAL A 32 -18.86 12.74 11.56
CA VAL A 32 -19.48 11.41 11.51
C VAL A 32 -20.28 11.20 10.21
N ALA A 33 -21.02 12.23 9.76
CA ALA A 33 -21.84 12.11 8.56
C ALA A 33 -20.97 11.91 7.28
N LEU A 34 -19.88 12.66 7.20
CA LEU A 34 -18.90 12.50 6.12
C LEU A 34 -18.24 11.11 6.18
N ILE A 35 -17.77 10.67 7.36
CA ILE A 35 -17.14 9.36 7.56
C ILE A 35 -18.10 8.25 7.12
N ASP A 36 -19.38 8.29 7.54
CA ASP A 36 -20.39 7.31 7.16
C ASP A 36 -20.60 7.27 5.64
N SER A 37 -20.64 8.42 5.00
CA SER A 37 -20.79 8.50 3.54
C SER A 37 -19.59 7.87 2.80
N ILE A 38 -18.38 8.06 3.33
CA ILE A 38 -17.15 7.48 2.76
C ILE A 38 -17.15 5.96 2.95
N LEU A 39 -17.51 5.48 4.14
CA LEU A 39 -17.59 4.04 4.43
C LEU A 39 -18.65 3.37 3.55
N GLU A 40 -19.83 3.97 3.40
CA GLU A 40 -20.88 3.44 2.52
C GLU A 40 -20.43 3.38 1.06
N LYS A 41 -19.74 4.42 0.56
CA LYS A 41 -19.13 4.43 -0.77
C LYS A 41 -18.14 3.29 -0.98
N ALA A 42 -17.37 2.94 0.05
CA ALA A 42 -16.35 1.90 -0.01
C ALA A 42 -16.92 0.47 0.08
N ARG A 43 -18.20 0.28 0.43
CA ARG A 43 -18.80 -1.06 0.57
C ARG A 43 -18.73 -1.86 -0.72
N PRO A 44 -18.46 -3.18 -0.64
CA PRO A 44 -18.42 -4.04 -1.80
C PRO A 44 -19.83 -4.23 -2.35
N GLN A 45 -19.99 -3.87 -3.61
CA GLN A 45 -21.26 -4.04 -4.34
C GLN A 45 -21.18 -5.29 -5.21
N LYS A 46 -22.18 -6.17 -5.11
CA LYS A 46 -22.27 -7.37 -5.95
C LYS A 46 -22.69 -6.97 -7.36
N THR A 47 -21.93 -7.47 -8.34
CA THR A 47 -22.19 -7.27 -9.77
C THR A 47 -22.43 -8.61 -10.47
N ALA A 48 -22.79 -8.58 -11.74
CA ALA A 48 -22.97 -9.81 -12.53
C ALA A 48 -21.68 -10.65 -12.64
N THR A 49 -20.51 -10.04 -12.53
CA THR A 49 -19.20 -10.69 -12.70
C THR A 49 -18.40 -10.84 -11.41
N GLY A 50 -18.97 -10.49 -10.25
CA GLY A 50 -18.28 -10.55 -8.95
C GLY A 50 -18.63 -9.39 -8.04
N TYR A 51 -17.60 -8.83 -7.38
CA TYR A 51 -17.76 -7.68 -6.51
C TYR A 51 -16.97 -6.48 -7.06
N HIS A 52 -17.46 -5.28 -6.76
CA HIS A 52 -16.85 -4.01 -7.06
C HIS A 52 -16.84 -3.13 -5.82
N CYS A 53 -15.75 -2.38 -5.59
CA CYS A 53 -15.68 -1.29 -4.61
C CYS A 53 -15.34 0.01 -5.34
N ALA A 54 -16.01 1.09 -4.97
CA ALA A 54 -15.62 2.42 -5.42
C ALA A 54 -14.30 2.81 -4.75
N GLY A 55 -13.37 3.35 -5.53
CA GLY A 55 -12.13 3.91 -5.00
C GLY A 55 -12.39 5.18 -4.17
N LEU A 56 -11.57 5.40 -3.16
CA LEU A 56 -11.57 6.63 -2.38
C LEU A 56 -10.63 7.65 -3.00
N THR A 57 -11.01 8.93 -2.91
CA THR A 57 -10.12 10.05 -3.22
C THR A 57 -9.06 10.22 -2.12
N HIS A 58 -8.00 11.00 -2.37
CA HIS A 58 -6.99 11.31 -1.35
C HIS A 58 -7.61 11.94 -0.10
N ARG A 59 -8.56 12.89 -0.27
CA ARG A 59 -9.24 13.56 0.85
C ARG A 59 -10.13 12.61 1.63
N GLU A 60 -10.90 11.75 0.98
CA GLU A 60 -11.70 10.74 1.66
C GLU A 60 -10.82 9.76 2.46
N ALA A 61 -9.75 9.28 1.86
CA ALA A 61 -8.80 8.38 2.54
C ALA A 61 -8.12 9.08 3.72
N SER A 62 -7.74 10.36 3.59
CA SER A 62 -7.10 11.13 4.66
C SER A 62 -8.02 11.36 5.86
N VAL A 63 -9.32 11.58 5.64
CA VAL A 63 -10.32 11.70 6.74
C VAL A 63 -10.40 10.39 7.52
N LEU A 64 -10.48 9.23 6.84
CA LEU A 64 -10.51 7.93 7.52
C LEU A 64 -9.22 7.67 8.29
N LEU A 65 -8.06 8.03 7.74
CA LEU A 65 -6.75 7.85 8.40
C LEU A 65 -6.58 8.76 9.62
N ALA A 66 -7.18 9.95 9.61
CA ALA A 66 -7.13 10.89 10.72
C ALA A 66 -8.20 10.62 11.79
N CYS A 67 -9.24 9.86 11.46
CA CYS A 67 -10.34 9.57 12.37
C CYS A 67 -9.85 8.79 13.60
N ASP A 68 -10.16 9.29 14.80
CA ASP A 68 -9.85 8.67 16.09
C ASP A 68 -11.10 8.34 16.93
N ILE A 69 -12.29 8.38 16.31
CA ILE A 69 -13.55 7.96 16.94
C ILE A 69 -13.57 6.43 17.04
N PRO A 70 -13.55 5.83 18.25
CA PRO A 70 -13.37 4.38 18.41
C PRO A 70 -14.41 3.56 17.66
N GLU A 71 -15.68 3.96 17.70
CA GLU A 71 -16.78 3.27 17.02
C GLU A 71 -16.62 3.27 15.50
N LYS A 72 -16.09 4.37 14.93
CA LYS A 72 -15.84 4.49 13.49
C LYS A 72 -14.60 3.72 13.06
N VAL A 73 -13.57 3.69 13.89
CA VAL A 73 -12.38 2.85 13.66
C VAL A 73 -12.78 1.37 13.64
N GLU A 74 -13.61 0.93 14.58
CA GLU A 74 -14.14 -0.43 14.61
C GLU A 74 -15.02 -0.76 13.37
N GLU A 75 -15.80 0.21 12.91
CA GLU A 75 -16.58 0.08 11.68
C GLU A 75 -15.68 -0.04 10.44
N MET A 76 -14.58 0.72 10.36
CA MET A 76 -13.56 0.59 9.30
C MET A 76 -12.96 -0.83 9.28
N TYR A 77 -12.63 -1.39 10.44
CA TYR A 77 -12.08 -2.75 10.50
C TYR A 77 -13.09 -3.81 10.03
N ARG A 78 -14.37 -3.67 10.42
CA ARG A 78 -15.43 -4.56 9.95
C ARG A 78 -15.66 -4.45 8.45
N LEU A 79 -15.64 -3.23 7.91
CA LEU A 79 -15.75 -3.01 6.46
C LEU A 79 -14.54 -3.58 5.71
N ALA A 80 -13.33 -3.45 6.24
CA ALA A 80 -12.13 -4.05 5.64
C ALA A 80 -12.23 -5.58 5.59
N GLU A 81 -12.76 -6.23 6.64
CA GLU A 81 -13.04 -7.65 6.65
C GLU A 81 -14.11 -8.02 5.59
N GLU A 82 -15.20 -7.28 5.52
CA GLU A 82 -16.27 -7.47 4.53
C GLU A 82 -15.71 -7.39 3.09
N ILE A 83 -14.89 -6.38 2.78
CA ILE A 83 -14.24 -6.24 1.49
C ILE A 83 -13.34 -7.44 1.21
N LYS A 84 -12.49 -7.82 2.18
CA LYS A 84 -11.59 -8.97 2.06
C LYS A 84 -12.38 -10.25 1.77
N LEU A 85 -13.46 -10.50 2.50
CA LEU A 85 -14.28 -11.69 2.31
C LEU A 85 -15.02 -11.68 0.97
N ALA A 86 -15.50 -10.53 0.51
CA ALA A 86 -16.16 -10.39 -0.79
C ALA A 86 -15.23 -10.75 -1.96
N PHE A 87 -13.98 -10.29 -1.93
CA PHE A 87 -13.04 -10.50 -3.04
C PHE A 87 -12.19 -11.77 -2.93
N TYR A 88 -11.82 -12.17 -1.72
CA TYR A 88 -10.87 -13.26 -1.48
C TYR A 88 -11.49 -14.45 -0.73
N GLY A 89 -12.68 -14.29 -0.14
CA GLY A 89 -13.25 -15.31 0.73
C GLY A 89 -12.31 -15.63 1.88
N ASN A 90 -12.20 -16.90 2.23
CA ASN A 90 -11.29 -17.36 3.30
C ASN A 90 -9.85 -17.59 2.85
N ARG A 91 -9.50 -17.22 1.61
CA ARG A 91 -8.16 -17.39 1.09
C ARG A 91 -7.20 -16.39 1.75
N ILE A 92 -6.02 -16.90 2.09
CA ILE A 92 -4.88 -16.10 2.53
C ILE A 92 -3.85 -16.13 1.39
N VAL A 93 -3.33 -14.96 1.02
CA VAL A 93 -2.24 -14.86 0.05
C VAL A 93 -0.93 -14.98 0.80
N ILE A 94 -0.23 -16.10 0.57
CA ILE A 94 1.12 -16.32 1.10
C ILE A 94 2.11 -15.96 0.00
N PHE A 95 3.07 -15.09 0.33
CA PHE A 95 4.15 -14.70 -0.58
C PHE A 95 5.48 -14.62 0.18
N ALA A 96 6.56 -14.67 -0.57
CA ALA A 96 7.90 -14.40 -0.04
C ALA A 96 8.61 -13.41 -0.97
N PRO A 97 9.40 -12.46 -0.42
CA PRO A 97 10.21 -11.59 -1.26
C PRO A 97 11.41 -12.37 -1.83
N LEU A 98 11.64 -12.24 -3.13
CA LEU A 98 12.83 -12.72 -3.78
C LEU A 98 13.83 -11.58 -3.96
N TYR A 99 14.90 -11.60 -3.18
CA TYR A 99 15.93 -10.56 -3.21
C TYR A 99 16.93 -10.84 -4.33
N LEU A 100 16.81 -10.13 -5.43
CA LEU A 100 17.67 -10.33 -6.61
C LEU A 100 19.05 -9.72 -6.46
N SER A 101 19.19 -8.64 -5.66
CA SER A 101 20.44 -7.92 -5.48
C SER A 101 20.42 -7.05 -4.23
N ASN A 102 21.56 -6.86 -3.59
CA ASN A 102 21.78 -5.89 -2.51
C ASN A 102 22.63 -4.69 -2.92
N TYR A 103 22.84 -4.48 -4.22
CA TYR A 103 23.45 -3.25 -4.72
C TYR A 103 22.43 -2.10 -4.58
N CYS A 104 22.91 -0.94 -4.16
CA CYS A 104 22.10 0.26 -4.03
C CYS A 104 22.93 1.49 -4.37
N VAL A 105 22.33 2.47 -5.03
CA VAL A 105 22.93 3.75 -5.39
C VAL A 105 22.63 4.85 -4.38
N ASN A 106 21.70 4.62 -3.45
CA ASN A 106 21.24 5.61 -2.49
C ASN A 106 22.14 5.69 -1.25
N GLY A 107 22.02 6.79 -0.52
CA GLY A 107 22.78 7.08 0.70
C GLY A 107 21.94 7.11 1.98
N CYS A 108 20.83 6.36 2.06
CA CYS A 108 19.91 6.38 3.21
C CYS A 108 20.66 6.04 4.51
N VAL A 109 20.56 6.92 5.50
CA VAL A 109 21.36 6.85 6.74
C VAL A 109 21.03 5.64 7.62
N TYR A 110 19.82 5.11 7.54
CA TYR A 110 19.36 3.96 8.35
C TYR A 110 19.50 2.60 7.64
N CYS A 111 19.75 2.58 6.35
CA CYS A 111 19.73 1.36 5.55
C CYS A 111 21.12 0.72 5.45
N PRO A 112 21.31 -0.56 5.86
CA PRO A 112 22.62 -1.21 5.76
C PRO A 112 23.09 -1.38 4.31
N TYR A 113 22.18 -1.36 3.33
CA TYR A 113 22.50 -1.50 1.91
C TYR A 113 22.88 -0.18 1.21
N HIS A 114 22.99 0.95 1.95
CA HIS A 114 23.37 2.22 1.34
C HIS A 114 24.75 2.14 0.66
N GLN A 115 24.93 2.92 -0.41
CA GLN A 115 26.11 2.87 -1.27
C GLN A 115 27.46 3.01 -0.53
N LYS A 116 27.51 3.82 0.53
CA LYS A 116 28.72 4.11 1.29
C LYS A 116 29.13 2.98 2.24
N ASN A 117 28.25 2.02 2.54
CA ASN A 117 28.60 0.89 3.39
C ASN A 117 29.48 -0.10 2.63
N LYS A 118 30.76 -0.19 3.02
CA LYS A 118 31.76 -1.10 2.44
C LYS A 118 31.92 -2.41 3.24
N HIS A 119 31.21 -2.55 4.35
CA HIS A 119 31.36 -3.69 5.27
C HIS A 119 30.50 -4.89 4.91
N ILE A 120 29.52 -4.73 4.00
CA ILE A 120 28.68 -5.83 3.55
C ILE A 120 29.11 -6.32 2.17
N PRO A 121 29.13 -7.65 1.96
CA PRO A 121 29.37 -8.19 0.62
C PRO A 121 28.21 -7.84 -0.32
N ARG A 122 28.54 -7.41 -1.52
CA ARG A 122 27.57 -7.07 -2.56
C ARG A 122 27.38 -8.27 -3.47
N LYS A 123 26.12 -8.63 -3.71
CA LYS A 123 25.77 -9.72 -4.60
C LYS A 123 24.56 -9.37 -5.44
N LYS A 124 24.58 -9.80 -6.70
CA LYS A 124 23.44 -9.91 -7.60
C LYS A 124 23.33 -11.38 -7.99
N LEU A 125 22.16 -11.97 -7.85
CA LEU A 125 21.93 -13.36 -8.21
C LEU A 125 22.06 -13.56 -9.72
N THR A 126 22.66 -14.69 -10.11
CA THR A 126 22.63 -15.16 -11.49
C THR A 126 21.26 -15.79 -11.79
N GLN A 127 20.97 -16.02 -13.07
CA GLN A 127 19.71 -16.66 -13.47
C GLN A 127 19.54 -18.05 -12.83
N GLU A 128 20.63 -18.82 -12.75
CA GLU A 128 20.63 -20.16 -12.12
C GLU A 128 20.37 -20.09 -10.60
N GLU A 129 20.90 -19.07 -9.93
CA GLU A 129 20.62 -18.85 -8.49
C GLU A 129 19.18 -18.43 -8.27
N VAL A 130 18.62 -17.55 -9.12
CA VAL A 130 17.21 -17.17 -9.09
C VAL A 130 16.30 -18.39 -9.25
N GLU A 131 16.61 -19.28 -10.21
CA GLU A 131 15.85 -20.51 -10.41
C GLU A 131 15.85 -21.39 -9.16
N LYS A 132 17.01 -21.61 -8.53
CA LYS A 132 17.14 -22.38 -7.29
C LYS A 132 16.31 -21.78 -6.14
N GLU A 133 16.37 -20.45 -5.96
CA GLU A 133 15.58 -19.77 -4.94
C GLU A 133 14.07 -19.91 -5.19
N VAL A 134 13.63 -19.74 -6.44
CA VAL A 134 12.21 -19.92 -6.82
C VAL A 134 11.74 -21.34 -6.53
N ILE A 135 12.52 -22.35 -6.89
CA ILE A 135 12.18 -23.75 -6.61
C ILE A 135 12.09 -24.00 -5.10
N ALA A 136 13.05 -23.48 -4.31
CA ALA A 136 13.03 -23.60 -2.86
C ALA A 136 11.78 -22.95 -2.24
N LEU A 137 11.43 -21.74 -2.67
CA LEU A 137 10.25 -21.03 -2.21
C LEU A 137 8.94 -21.75 -2.60
N GLN A 138 8.86 -22.31 -3.80
CA GLN A 138 7.72 -23.14 -4.22
C GLN A 138 7.59 -24.40 -3.35
N TYR A 139 8.70 -25.06 -3.03
CA TYR A 139 8.70 -26.22 -2.15
C TYR A 139 8.21 -25.88 -0.74
N MET A 140 8.52 -24.67 -0.23
CA MET A 140 8.01 -24.12 1.02
C MET A 140 6.53 -23.72 0.97
N GLY A 141 5.87 -23.82 -0.18
CA GLY A 141 4.44 -23.55 -0.35
C GLY A 141 4.10 -22.15 -0.82
N HIS A 142 5.09 -21.29 -1.09
CA HIS A 142 4.83 -19.95 -1.61
C HIS A 142 4.33 -20.01 -3.06
N LYS A 143 3.23 -19.31 -3.34
CA LYS A 143 2.59 -19.25 -4.68
C LYS A 143 2.79 -17.90 -5.36
N ARG A 144 3.36 -16.93 -4.65
CA ARG A 144 3.69 -15.58 -5.13
C ARG A 144 5.05 -15.16 -4.60
N LEU A 145 5.79 -14.49 -5.45
CA LEU A 145 7.10 -13.92 -5.15
C LEU A 145 7.09 -12.44 -5.47
#